data_d4e87047cf5059148ffd30353115544d
#
_entry.id   d4e87047cf5059148ffd30353115544d
#
_cell.length_a   1.000
_cell.length_b   1.000
_cell.length_c   1.000
_cell.angle_alpha   90.00
_cell.angle_beta   90.00
_cell.angle_gamma   90.00
#
_symmetry.space_group_name_H-M   'P 1'
#
loop_
_entity.id
_entity.type
_entity.pdbx_description
1 polymer ?
#
loop_
_entity_poly.entity_id
_entity_poly.type
_entity_poly.pdbx_seq_one_letter_code
_entity_poly.pdbx_strand_id
1 'polypeptide(L)'
;MNDLVADINNVLTKCGVAEKISLSDITITKKTVSDLVKPNAKLSDAITNFLWPSITSATVYHYTSREAAESILNSGIFRLNNIANRYTDGEILTFCETHDLKGYLEKDVNGDPKYRYLIMPNTFYASFTDVSLTEEQEEYFWRNFAACDGVRLKIEITAANPNFRKMRYEQTTGKPICLLSNLTRCIRAKYSREFILKGISRLCSFYLSGKDYGIENEYRALYRVWEGFGPQPKTDGALSYIELPLNSMSECGYQLTISEVHAKEQPKMPSSYIFSKRGA
;
A
#
# COMPACT_ATOMS: atom_id res chain seq x y z
N MET A 1 -7.45 -12.84 -31.59
CA MET A 1 -6.86 -12.96 -30.22
C MET A 1 -5.37 -12.64 -30.21
N ASN A 2 -4.61 -13.08 -31.20
CA ASN A 2 -3.19 -12.71 -31.30
C ASN A 2 -2.97 -11.21 -31.43
N ASP A 3 -3.84 -10.50 -32.15
CA ASP A 3 -3.77 -9.03 -32.30
C ASP A 3 -3.96 -8.29 -30.96
N LEU A 4 -4.81 -8.80 -30.06
CA LEU A 4 -5.00 -8.18 -28.74
C LEU A 4 -3.72 -8.25 -27.90
N VAL A 5 -3.06 -9.42 -27.85
CA VAL A 5 -1.78 -9.57 -27.13
C VAL A 5 -0.71 -8.69 -27.76
N ALA A 6 -0.65 -8.61 -29.09
CA ALA A 6 0.28 -7.75 -29.80
C ALA A 6 0.03 -6.25 -29.47
N ASP A 7 -1.23 -5.83 -29.43
CA ASP A 7 -1.60 -4.47 -29.06
C ASP A 7 -1.28 -4.14 -27.59
N ILE A 8 -1.55 -5.05 -26.65
CA ILE A 8 -1.15 -4.89 -25.25
C ILE A 8 0.36 -4.74 -25.15
N ASN A 9 1.12 -5.63 -25.78
CA ASN A 9 2.58 -5.57 -25.79
C ASN A 9 3.12 -4.29 -26.45
N ASN A 10 2.47 -3.79 -27.48
CA ASN A 10 2.82 -2.53 -28.11
C ASN A 10 2.59 -1.34 -27.13
N VAL A 11 1.50 -1.33 -26.38
CA VAL A 11 1.27 -0.33 -25.33
C VAL A 11 2.34 -0.42 -24.25
N LEU A 12 2.63 -1.62 -23.73
CA LEU A 12 3.67 -1.87 -22.74
C LEU A 12 5.02 -1.30 -23.22
N THR A 13 5.45 -1.68 -24.43
CA THR A 13 6.72 -1.23 -25.02
C THR A 13 6.76 0.29 -25.20
N LYS A 14 5.68 0.90 -25.72
CA LYS A 14 5.60 2.37 -25.90
C LYS A 14 5.66 3.14 -24.58
N CYS A 15 5.24 2.52 -23.48
CA CYS A 15 5.33 3.09 -22.15
C CYS A 15 6.65 2.76 -21.43
N GLY A 16 7.56 2.00 -22.06
CA GLY A 16 8.87 1.66 -21.49
C GLY A 16 8.92 0.36 -20.69
N VAL A 17 7.83 -0.43 -20.69
CA VAL A 17 7.82 -1.75 -20.03
C VAL A 17 8.51 -2.75 -20.94
N ALA A 18 9.58 -3.37 -20.44
CA ALA A 18 10.39 -4.33 -21.21
C ALA A 18 9.73 -5.71 -21.32
N GLU A 19 9.01 -6.12 -20.27
CA GLU A 19 8.34 -7.41 -20.21
C GLU A 19 7.22 -7.49 -21.24
N LYS A 20 7.08 -8.68 -21.82
CA LYS A 20 6.00 -9.01 -22.75
C LYS A 20 5.12 -10.11 -22.19
N ILE A 21 3.84 -10.00 -22.47
CA ILE A 21 2.86 -11.03 -22.13
C ILE A 21 2.53 -11.89 -23.34
N SER A 22 2.00 -13.06 -23.05
CA SER A 22 1.45 -14.01 -24.00
C SER A 22 -0.04 -14.23 -23.79
N LEU A 23 -0.68 -14.97 -24.66
CA LEU A 23 -2.10 -15.28 -24.53
C LEU A 23 -2.41 -16.09 -23.25
N SER A 24 -1.45 -16.88 -22.77
CA SER A 24 -1.57 -17.65 -21.52
C SER A 24 -1.52 -16.79 -20.26
N ASP A 25 -1.12 -15.51 -20.36
CA ASP A 25 -1.00 -14.60 -19.23
C ASP A 25 -2.27 -13.78 -18.98
N ILE A 26 -3.28 -13.92 -19.84
CA ILE A 26 -4.54 -13.18 -19.78
C ILE A 26 -5.75 -14.10 -19.96
N THR A 27 -6.88 -13.66 -19.41
CA THR A 27 -8.19 -14.27 -19.66
C THR A 27 -9.03 -13.33 -20.51
N ILE A 28 -9.60 -13.86 -21.57
CA ILE A 28 -10.43 -13.10 -22.51
C ILE A 28 -11.85 -13.70 -22.49
N THR A 29 -12.83 -12.86 -22.20
CA THR A 29 -14.26 -13.19 -22.31
C THR A 29 -14.93 -12.35 -23.39
N LYS A 30 -16.22 -12.51 -23.61
CA LYS A 30 -16.99 -11.64 -24.52
C LYS A 30 -16.98 -10.18 -24.08
N LYS A 31 -16.92 -9.90 -22.78
CA LYS A 31 -17.06 -8.56 -22.18
C LYS A 31 -15.77 -8.02 -21.58
N THR A 32 -14.80 -8.87 -21.23
CA THR A 32 -13.64 -8.47 -20.44
C THR A 32 -12.34 -9.05 -20.99
N VAL A 33 -11.25 -8.33 -20.70
CA VAL A 33 -9.88 -8.81 -20.74
C VAL A 33 -9.32 -8.64 -19.34
N SER A 34 -8.76 -9.70 -18.76
CA SER A 34 -8.15 -9.62 -17.42
C SER A 34 -6.82 -10.36 -17.39
N ASP A 35 -5.93 -9.93 -16.49
CA ASP A 35 -4.74 -10.70 -16.14
C ASP A 35 -5.11 -12.00 -15.41
N LEU A 36 -4.20 -12.95 -15.43
CA LEU A 36 -4.25 -14.12 -14.56
C LEU A 36 -3.66 -13.76 -13.17
N VAL A 37 -4.10 -14.51 -12.15
CA VAL A 37 -3.52 -14.42 -10.80
C VAL A 37 -2.72 -15.68 -10.49
N LYS A 38 -3.09 -16.81 -11.08
CA LYS A 38 -2.41 -18.11 -10.91
C LYS A 38 -2.08 -18.69 -12.31
N PRO A 39 -0.93 -19.31 -12.50
CA PRO A 39 0.14 -19.53 -11.52
C PRO A 39 0.94 -18.26 -11.19
N ASN A 40 0.90 -17.24 -12.05
CA ASN A 40 1.55 -15.95 -11.85
C ASN A 40 0.66 -14.82 -12.41
N ALA A 41 0.82 -13.63 -11.87
CA ALA A 41 0.11 -12.43 -12.32
C ALA A 41 0.99 -11.58 -13.25
N LYS A 42 1.58 -12.21 -14.28
CA LYS A 42 2.66 -11.63 -15.10
C LYS A 42 2.37 -10.20 -15.60
N LEU A 43 1.16 -9.92 -16.10
CA LEU A 43 0.80 -8.57 -16.55
C LEU A 43 0.78 -7.58 -15.39
N SER A 44 0.11 -7.92 -14.27
CA SER A 44 0.11 -7.08 -13.07
C SER A 44 1.50 -6.93 -12.48
N ASP A 45 2.33 -7.96 -12.51
CA ASP A 45 3.70 -7.93 -12.02
C ASP A 45 4.58 -7.01 -12.88
N ALA A 46 4.49 -7.13 -14.20
CA ALA A 46 5.21 -6.26 -15.14
C ALA A 46 4.83 -4.78 -14.92
N ILE A 47 3.54 -4.48 -14.81
CA ILE A 47 3.06 -3.12 -14.55
C ILE A 47 3.54 -2.63 -13.19
N THR A 48 3.39 -3.46 -12.15
CA THR A 48 3.78 -3.07 -10.79
C THR A 48 5.28 -2.83 -10.67
N ASN A 49 6.10 -3.73 -11.22
CA ASN A 49 7.56 -3.62 -11.16
C ASN A 49 8.09 -2.42 -11.95
N PHE A 50 7.44 -2.09 -13.06
CA PHE A 50 7.80 -0.91 -13.84
C PHE A 50 7.44 0.40 -13.11
N LEU A 51 6.25 0.49 -12.53
CA LEU A 51 5.77 1.72 -11.89
C LEU A 51 6.35 1.91 -10.48
N TRP A 52 6.56 0.82 -9.77
CA TRP A 52 7.06 0.76 -8.39
C TRP A 52 8.08 -0.36 -8.26
N PRO A 53 9.36 -0.12 -8.56
CA PRO A 53 10.40 -1.14 -8.37
C PRO A 53 10.40 -1.68 -6.95
N SER A 54 10.55 -3.00 -6.81
CA SER A 54 10.66 -3.65 -5.50
C SER A 54 11.98 -3.27 -4.82
N ILE A 55 11.93 -3.15 -3.51
CA ILE A 55 13.07 -2.85 -2.65
C ILE A 55 13.35 -4.09 -1.82
N THR A 56 14.60 -4.55 -1.81
CA THR A 56 15.00 -5.75 -1.08
C THR A 56 15.48 -5.46 0.33
N SER A 57 15.94 -4.22 0.58
CA SER A 57 16.34 -3.76 1.91
C SER A 57 16.27 -2.26 2.01
N ALA A 58 15.89 -1.75 3.18
CA ALA A 58 15.94 -0.33 3.51
C ALA A 58 16.05 -0.13 5.02
N THR A 59 16.62 1.00 5.41
CA THR A 59 16.49 1.55 6.76
C THR A 59 15.41 2.63 6.71
N VAL A 60 14.42 2.53 7.58
CA VAL A 60 13.22 3.38 7.57
C VAL A 60 12.83 3.79 8.99
N TYR A 61 11.99 4.82 9.10
CA TYR A 61 11.34 5.19 10.35
C TYR A 61 9.89 4.74 10.37
N HIS A 62 9.43 4.35 11.57
CA HIS A 62 8.03 4.14 11.89
C HIS A 62 7.65 4.98 13.11
N TYR A 63 6.72 5.90 12.94
CA TYR A 63 6.20 6.74 14.00
C TYR A 63 4.91 6.13 14.53
N THR A 64 4.81 6.02 15.87
CA THR A 64 3.66 5.36 16.50
C THR A 64 3.43 5.89 17.90
N SER A 65 2.29 5.55 18.51
CA SER A 65 2.05 5.89 19.92
C SER A 65 3.01 5.14 20.84
N ARG A 66 3.17 5.64 22.07
CA ARG A 66 4.01 5.01 23.09
C ARG A 66 3.52 3.59 23.41
N GLU A 67 2.21 3.41 23.58
CA GLU A 67 1.59 2.12 23.90
C GLU A 67 1.83 1.10 22.77
N ALA A 68 1.70 1.52 21.52
CA ALA A 68 1.95 0.65 20.39
C ALA A 68 3.45 0.27 20.29
N ALA A 69 4.37 1.22 20.54
CA ALA A 69 5.80 0.92 20.59
C ALA A 69 6.15 -0.06 21.70
N GLU A 70 5.62 0.14 22.91
CA GLU A 70 5.79 -0.77 24.05
C GLU A 70 5.25 -2.18 23.74
N SER A 71 4.08 -2.24 23.11
CA SER A 71 3.50 -3.52 22.67
C SER A 71 4.39 -4.24 21.67
N ILE A 72 4.94 -3.54 20.66
CA ILE A 72 5.86 -4.10 19.68
C ILE A 72 7.13 -4.61 20.34
N LEU A 73 7.74 -3.81 21.21
CA LEU A 73 9.01 -4.14 21.86
C LEU A 73 8.86 -5.31 22.85
N ASN A 74 7.77 -5.35 23.62
CA ASN A 74 7.54 -6.38 24.62
C ASN A 74 7.12 -7.71 23.99
N SER A 75 6.31 -7.67 22.93
CA SER A 75 5.88 -8.89 22.24
C SER A 75 6.88 -9.41 21.23
N GLY A 76 7.79 -8.58 20.75
CA GLY A 76 8.66 -8.90 19.62
C GLY A 76 7.89 -9.07 18.30
N ILE A 77 6.70 -8.49 18.19
CA ILE A 77 5.80 -8.65 17.03
C ILE A 77 5.44 -7.27 16.46
N PHE A 78 5.66 -7.10 15.17
CA PHE A 78 5.16 -5.99 14.40
C PHE A 78 3.89 -6.42 13.64
N ARG A 79 2.95 -5.50 13.34
CA ARG A 79 1.68 -5.83 12.68
C ARG A 79 1.57 -5.15 11.32
N LEU A 80 1.23 -5.92 10.28
CA LEU A 80 0.66 -5.38 9.07
C LEU A 80 -0.85 -5.26 9.29
N ASN A 81 -1.37 -4.05 9.23
CA ASN A 81 -2.78 -3.81 9.47
C ASN A 81 -3.60 -3.95 8.18
N ASN A 82 -4.83 -4.43 8.31
CA ASN A 82 -5.76 -4.48 7.19
C ASN A 82 -6.02 -3.07 6.64
N ILE A 83 -6.09 -2.94 5.33
CA ILE A 83 -6.33 -1.66 4.66
C ILE A 83 -7.68 -1.05 5.09
N ALA A 84 -8.69 -1.87 5.39
CA ALA A 84 -9.99 -1.42 5.87
C ALA A 84 -9.93 -0.70 7.22
N ASN A 85 -8.93 -1.01 8.05
CA ASN A 85 -8.77 -0.39 9.37
C ASN A 85 -8.29 1.07 9.33
N ARG A 86 -7.90 1.58 8.15
CA ARG A 86 -7.23 2.88 8.01
C ARG A 86 -8.01 3.91 7.20
N TYR A 87 -9.32 3.77 7.04
CA TYR A 87 -10.14 4.69 6.24
C TYR A 87 -9.69 4.88 4.78
N THR A 88 -8.96 3.92 4.23
CA THR A 88 -8.37 3.96 2.89
C THR A 88 -9.35 3.65 1.77
N ASP A 89 -10.64 3.57 2.09
CA ASP A 89 -11.72 3.44 1.09
C ASP A 89 -11.57 4.49 -0.01
N GLY A 90 -11.24 5.74 0.39
CA GLY A 90 -10.98 6.84 -0.53
C GLY A 90 -9.78 6.63 -1.46
N GLU A 91 -8.70 6.00 -1.01
CA GLU A 91 -7.54 5.73 -1.86
C GLU A 91 -7.88 4.75 -2.99
N ILE A 92 -8.57 3.64 -2.65
CA ILE A 92 -8.98 2.62 -3.62
C ILE A 92 -10.00 3.20 -4.59
N LEU A 93 -11.01 3.90 -4.06
CA LEU A 93 -12.05 4.56 -4.85
C LEU A 93 -11.43 5.54 -5.86
N THR A 94 -10.61 6.48 -5.36
CA THR A 94 -9.93 7.48 -6.19
C THR A 94 -9.05 6.84 -7.25
N PHE A 95 -8.32 5.77 -6.91
CA PHE A 95 -7.51 5.04 -7.88
C PHE A 95 -8.37 4.41 -8.98
N CYS A 96 -9.46 3.73 -8.61
CA CYS A 96 -10.35 3.08 -9.57
C CYS A 96 -11.06 4.11 -10.48
N GLU A 97 -11.52 5.23 -9.92
CA GLU A 97 -12.16 6.31 -10.69
C GLU A 97 -11.16 6.97 -11.63
N THR A 98 -9.98 7.35 -11.14
CA THR A 98 -8.93 8.00 -11.93
C THR A 98 -8.51 7.16 -13.14
N HIS A 99 -8.46 5.83 -13.00
CA HIS A 99 -8.02 4.93 -14.05
C HIS A 99 -9.16 4.25 -14.82
N ASP A 100 -10.41 4.67 -14.57
CA ASP A 100 -11.61 4.12 -15.23
C ASP A 100 -11.76 2.59 -15.09
N LEU A 101 -11.46 2.08 -13.89
CA LEU A 101 -11.53 0.65 -13.56
C LEU A 101 -12.94 0.29 -13.05
N LYS A 102 -13.93 0.41 -13.93
CA LYS A 102 -15.35 0.30 -13.61
C LYS A 102 -15.75 -1.01 -12.92
N GLY A 103 -15.11 -2.13 -13.29
CA GLY A 103 -15.45 -3.44 -12.73
C GLY A 103 -15.32 -3.55 -11.22
N TYR A 104 -14.44 -2.73 -10.60
CA TYR A 104 -14.30 -2.68 -9.14
C TYR A 104 -15.24 -1.67 -8.46
N LEU A 105 -15.81 -0.75 -9.25
CA LEU A 105 -16.79 0.24 -8.80
C LEU A 105 -18.23 -0.26 -8.92
N GLU A 106 -18.45 -1.39 -9.64
CA GLU A 106 -19.77 -2.00 -9.72
C GLU A 106 -20.27 -2.35 -8.32
N LYS A 107 -21.52 -2.03 -8.06
CA LYS A 107 -22.18 -2.32 -6.79
C LYS A 107 -22.78 -3.72 -6.79
N ASP A 108 -22.74 -4.35 -5.63
CA ASP A 108 -23.43 -5.61 -5.38
C ASP A 108 -24.93 -5.38 -5.07
N VAL A 109 -25.62 -6.44 -4.67
CA VAL A 109 -27.05 -6.41 -4.31
C VAL A 109 -27.35 -5.53 -3.09
N ASN A 110 -26.36 -5.27 -2.24
CA ASN A 110 -26.47 -4.43 -1.05
C ASN A 110 -26.09 -2.96 -1.34
N GLY A 111 -25.65 -2.66 -2.55
CA GLY A 111 -25.19 -1.33 -2.96
C GLY A 111 -23.71 -1.06 -2.66
N ASP A 112 -22.96 -2.06 -2.18
CA ASP A 112 -21.55 -1.94 -1.88
C ASP A 112 -20.67 -2.17 -3.10
N PRO A 113 -19.64 -1.34 -3.34
CA PRO A 113 -18.74 -1.52 -4.47
C PRO A 113 -17.85 -2.75 -4.29
N LYS A 114 -17.59 -3.45 -5.39
CA LYS A 114 -16.86 -4.73 -5.39
C LYS A 114 -15.48 -4.68 -4.74
N TYR A 115 -14.79 -3.55 -4.77
CA TYR A 115 -13.48 -3.43 -4.13
C TYR A 115 -13.54 -3.64 -2.61
N ARG A 116 -14.65 -3.33 -1.94
CA ARG A 116 -14.81 -3.51 -0.49
C ARG A 116 -14.70 -4.95 -0.04
N TYR A 117 -15.19 -5.89 -0.84
CA TYR A 117 -15.11 -7.31 -0.50
C TYR A 117 -14.08 -8.10 -1.29
N LEU A 118 -13.62 -7.59 -2.45
CA LEU A 118 -12.59 -8.26 -3.24
C LEU A 118 -11.16 -7.84 -2.88
N ILE A 119 -10.96 -6.58 -2.47
CA ILE A 119 -9.64 -6.01 -2.21
C ILE A 119 -9.38 -5.84 -0.71
N MET A 120 -10.27 -5.12 -0.03
CA MET A 120 -10.01 -4.65 1.33
C MET A 120 -9.77 -5.78 2.34
N PRO A 121 -10.57 -6.85 2.43
CA PRO A 121 -10.40 -7.87 3.46
C PRO A 121 -9.08 -8.65 3.35
N ASN A 122 -8.49 -8.68 2.17
CA ASN A 122 -7.33 -9.50 1.84
C ASN A 122 -6.03 -8.72 1.72
N THR A 123 -6.03 -7.41 2.01
CA THR A 123 -4.88 -6.54 1.81
C THR A 123 -4.41 -5.97 3.14
N PHE A 124 -3.16 -6.21 3.47
CA PHE A 124 -2.51 -5.82 4.72
C PHE A 124 -1.22 -5.07 4.42
N TYR A 125 -0.97 -3.98 5.15
CA TYR A 125 0.27 -3.25 4.97
C TYR A 125 0.72 -2.53 6.25
N ALA A 126 1.99 -2.15 6.25
CA ALA A 126 2.55 -1.18 7.17
C ALA A 126 3.26 -0.07 6.39
N SER A 127 3.13 1.13 6.92
CA SER A 127 3.73 2.35 6.40
C SER A 127 4.98 2.71 7.17
N PHE A 128 5.99 3.14 6.43
CA PHE A 128 7.26 3.62 6.94
C PHE A 128 7.65 4.87 6.17
N THR A 129 8.54 5.67 6.72
CA THR A 129 9.10 6.83 6.02
C THR A 129 10.62 6.74 5.88
N ASP A 130 11.17 7.52 4.98
CA ASP A 130 12.62 7.62 4.76
C ASP A 130 13.33 8.11 6.04
N VAL A 131 14.59 7.73 6.22
CA VAL A 131 15.42 8.23 7.33
C VAL A 131 15.98 9.63 7.06
N SER A 132 16.00 10.08 5.82
CA SER A 132 16.45 11.40 5.40
C SER A 132 15.27 12.39 5.40
N LEU A 133 14.81 12.78 6.58
CA LEU A 133 13.73 13.75 6.75
C LEU A 133 14.27 15.17 6.91
N THR A 134 13.53 16.16 6.39
CA THR A 134 13.69 17.55 6.78
C THR A 134 13.05 17.78 8.15
N GLU A 135 13.40 18.87 8.83
CA GLU A 135 12.79 19.24 10.11
C GLU A 135 11.26 19.36 10.00
N GLU A 136 10.76 19.94 8.90
CA GLU A 136 9.33 20.06 8.63
C GLU A 136 8.64 18.69 8.50
N GLN A 137 9.27 17.76 7.78
CA GLN A 137 8.78 16.39 7.65
C GLN A 137 8.79 15.67 8.99
N GLU A 138 9.86 15.80 9.76
CA GLU A 138 9.96 15.17 11.07
C GLU A 138 8.88 15.69 12.02
N GLU A 139 8.64 17.01 12.06
CA GLU A 139 7.57 17.60 12.87
C GLU A 139 6.18 17.14 12.40
N TYR A 140 5.97 17.01 11.08
CA TYR A 140 4.74 16.46 10.51
C TYR A 140 4.47 15.04 11.02
N PHE A 141 5.50 14.17 11.04
CA PHE A 141 5.35 12.79 11.51
C PHE A 141 5.09 12.70 13.01
N TRP A 142 5.79 13.50 13.81
CA TRP A 142 5.54 13.57 15.25
C TRP A 142 4.11 13.97 15.57
N ARG A 143 3.57 14.93 14.84
CA ARG A 143 2.22 15.45 15.06
C ARG A 143 1.13 14.47 14.62
N ASN A 144 1.30 13.88 13.44
CA ASN A 144 0.20 13.13 12.80
C ASN A 144 0.23 11.64 13.09
N PHE A 145 1.39 11.07 13.42
CA PHE A 145 1.53 9.61 13.58
C PHE A 145 2.02 9.18 14.97
N ALA A 146 2.62 10.06 15.73
CA ALA A 146 3.13 9.79 17.07
C ALA A 146 2.36 10.53 18.17
N ALA A 147 1.21 11.15 17.86
CA ALA A 147 0.39 11.92 18.81
C ALA A 147 1.19 12.96 19.64
N CYS A 148 2.24 13.51 19.06
CA CYS A 148 3.19 14.48 19.64
C CYS A 148 4.13 13.96 20.74
N ASP A 149 3.78 12.89 21.45
CA ASP A 149 4.54 12.32 22.58
C ASP A 149 4.86 10.82 22.43
N GLY A 150 4.65 10.31 21.24
CA GLY A 150 4.89 8.89 20.92
C GLY A 150 6.37 8.55 20.71
N VAL A 151 6.60 7.61 19.82
CA VAL A 151 7.91 7.01 19.58
C VAL A 151 8.18 6.91 18.09
N ARG A 152 9.44 7.17 17.72
CA ARG A 152 9.99 6.85 16.40
C ARG A 152 10.86 5.60 16.53
N LEU A 153 10.54 4.57 15.80
CA LEU A 153 11.33 3.36 15.66
C LEU A 153 12.15 3.47 14.38
N LYS A 154 13.46 3.25 14.47
CA LYS A 154 14.33 3.05 13.31
C LYS A 154 14.40 1.55 13.03
N ILE A 155 13.99 1.17 11.84
CA ILE A 155 13.80 -0.22 11.47
C ILE A 155 14.63 -0.54 10.24
N GLU A 156 15.40 -1.60 10.31
CA GLU A 156 16.04 -2.23 9.17
C GLU A 156 15.11 -3.30 8.62
N ILE A 157 14.75 -3.17 7.36
CA ILE A 157 13.86 -4.11 6.67
C ILE A 157 14.65 -4.86 5.61
N THR A 158 14.57 -6.20 5.65
CA THR A 158 14.95 -7.07 4.55
C THR A 158 13.70 -7.72 4.00
N ALA A 159 13.48 -7.64 2.69
CA ALA A 159 12.29 -8.13 2.01
C ALA A 159 12.62 -9.15 0.94
N ALA A 160 12.22 -10.40 1.16
CA ALA A 160 12.10 -11.43 0.12
C ALA A 160 10.77 -11.28 -0.65
N ASN A 161 9.76 -10.63 -0.01
CA ASN A 161 8.50 -10.30 -0.66
C ASN A 161 8.69 -9.10 -1.62
N PRO A 162 8.31 -9.21 -2.90
CA PRO A 162 8.49 -8.14 -3.87
C PRO A 162 7.55 -6.93 -3.65
N ASN A 163 6.69 -6.98 -2.64
CA ASN A 163 5.76 -5.91 -2.34
C ASN A 163 6.24 -4.99 -1.19
N PHE A 164 7.56 -4.85 -1.02
CA PHE A 164 8.15 -3.74 -0.30
C PHE A 164 8.56 -2.68 -1.31
N ARG A 165 7.89 -1.52 -1.30
CA ARG A 165 8.00 -0.51 -2.35
C ARG A 165 7.81 0.90 -1.80
N LYS A 166 8.35 1.87 -2.53
CA LYS A 166 8.10 3.29 -2.27
C LYS A 166 6.77 3.72 -2.90
N MET A 167 6.03 4.57 -2.18
CA MET A 167 4.79 5.16 -2.68
C MET A 167 5.05 6.10 -3.84
N ARG A 168 4.11 6.16 -4.76
CA ARG A 168 4.04 7.16 -5.80
C ARG A 168 2.96 8.17 -5.46
N TYR A 169 3.36 9.41 -5.41
CA TYR A 169 2.46 10.54 -5.21
C TYR A 169 2.21 11.24 -6.54
N GLU A 170 0.94 11.41 -6.90
CA GLU A 170 0.54 12.21 -8.04
C GLU A 170 0.04 13.56 -7.54
N GLN A 171 0.76 14.62 -7.88
CA GLN A 171 0.46 15.97 -7.39
C GLN A 171 -0.83 16.55 -7.99
N THR A 172 -1.24 16.06 -9.15
CA THR A 172 -2.48 16.49 -9.81
C THR A 172 -3.57 15.48 -9.54
N THR A 173 -4.56 15.85 -8.72
CA THR A 173 -5.71 15.00 -8.41
C THR A 173 -6.42 14.55 -9.70
N GLY A 174 -6.74 13.27 -9.79
CA GLY A 174 -7.46 12.70 -10.93
C GLY A 174 -6.62 12.51 -12.20
N LYS A 175 -5.29 12.71 -12.14
CA LYS A 175 -4.41 12.44 -13.28
C LYS A 175 -4.08 10.94 -13.37
N PRO A 176 -4.52 10.26 -14.45
CA PRO A 176 -4.27 8.83 -14.57
C PRO A 176 -2.79 8.53 -14.89
N ILE A 177 -2.32 7.36 -14.46
CA ILE A 177 -1.05 6.81 -14.89
C ILE A 177 -1.15 6.46 -16.38
N CYS A 178 -0.32 7.06 -17.22
CA CYS A 178 -0.38 6.91 -18.68
C CYS A 178 -0.44 5.45 -19.15
N LEU A 179 0.35 4.57 -18.55
CA LEU A 179 0.37 3.14 -18.88
C LEU A 179 -1.01 2.50 -18.69
N LEU A 180 -1.64 2.70 -17.53
CA LEU A 180 -2.95 2.13 -17.22
C LEU A 180 -4.04 2.71 -18.12
N SER A 181 -4.04 4.02 -18.31
CA SER A 181 -4.96 4.72 -19.19
C SER A 181 -4.84 4.25 -20.64
N ASN A 182 -3.62 4.05 -21.14
CA ASN A 182 -3.39 3.58 -22.51
C ASN A 182 -3.84 2.12 -22.69
N LEU A 183 -3.60 1.24 -21.70
CA LEU A 183 -4.08 -0.14 -21.73
C LEU A 183 -5.62 -0.19 -21.76
N THR A 184 -6.26 0.51 -20.82
CA THR A 184 -7.73 0.58 -20.75
C THR A 184 -8.33 1.10 -22.06
N ARG A 185 -7.78 2.20 -22.59
CA ARG A 185 -8.23 2.80 -23.85
C ARG A 185 -8.04 1.86 -25.04
N CYS A 186 -6.87 1.22 -25.14
CA CYS A 186 -6.58 0.27 -26.21
C CYS A 186 -7.58 -0.88 -26.24
N ILE A 187 -7.80 -1.53 -25.08
CA ILE A 187 -8.69 -2.67 -24.94
C ILE A 187 -10.14 -2.28 -25.21
N ARG A 188 -10.60 -1.15 -24.68
CA ARG A 188 -11.96 -0.68 -24.85
C ARG A 188 -12.25 -0.23 -26.29
N ALA A 189 -11.38 0.62 -26.87
CA ALA A 189 -11.63 1.20 -28.19
C ALA A 189 -11.52 0.17 -29.32
N LYS A 190 -10.54 -0.75 -29.27
CA LYS A 190 -10.33 -1.72 -30.34
C LYS A 190 -11.15 -2.98 -30.22
N TYR A 191 -11.44 -3.40 -28.98
CA TYR A 191 -12.04 -4.75 -28.71
C TYR A 191 -13.40 -4.67 -28.03
N SER A 192 -13.88 -3.47 -27.69
CA SER A 192 -15.16 -3.24 -26.98
C SER A 192 -15.27 -4.08 -25.69
N ARG A 193 -14.15 -4.20 -24.95
CA ARG A 193 -14.06 -4.98 -23.72
C ARG A 193 -13.56 -4.11 -22.56
N GLU A 194 -14.02 -4.45 -21.37
CA GLU A 194 -13.49 -3.84 -20.14
C GLU A 194 -12.18 -4.49 -19.75
N PHE A 195 -11.23 -3.68 -19.27
CA PHE A 195 -9.97 -4.15 -18.75
C PHE A 195 -10.07 -4.35 -17.23
N ILE A 196 -9.75 -5.54 -16.75
CA ILE A 196 -9.80 -5.89 -15.33
C ILE A 196 -8.42 -6.37 -14.89
N LEU A 197 -7.76 -5.55 -14.05
CA LEU A 197 -6.51 -5.92 -13.41
C LEU A 197 -6.79 -6.60 -12.07
N LYS A 198 -6.62 -7.92 -12.01
CA LYS A 198 -6.82 -8.68 -10.76
C LYS A 198 -5.77 -8.35 -9.70
N GLY A 199 -4.58 -7.92 -10.11
CA GLY A 199 -3.54 -7.42 -9.23
C GLY A 199 -3.75 -6.00 -8.72
N ILE A 200 -4.93 -5.40 -8.93
CA ILE A 200 -5.27 -4.01 -8.59
C ILE A 200 -4.95 -3.62 -7.14
N SER A 201 -5.12 -4.54 -6.19
CA SER A 201 -4.84 -4.27 -4.78
C SER A 201 -3.40 -3.87 -4.51
N ARG A 202 -2.45 -4.39 -5.31
CA ARG A 202 -1.04 -3.98 -5.22
C ARG A 202 -0.84 -2.58 -5.80
N LEU A 203 -1.46 -2.31 -6.96
CA LEU A 203 -1.30 -1.02 -7.62
C LEU A 203 -1.91 0.12 -6.81
N CYS A 204 -3.16 -0.02 -6.36
CA CYS A 204 -3.83 1.02 -5.59
C CYS A 204 -3.16 1.25 -4.22
N SER A 205 -2.55 0.22 -3.64
CA SER A 205 -1.86 0.35 -2.35
C SER A 205 -0.51 1.09 -2.41
N PHE A 206 0.02 1.37 -3.61
CA PHE A 206 1.27 2.12 -3.80
C PHE A 206 1.08 3.47 -4.50
N TYR A 207 -0.15 3.95 -4.59
CA TYR A 207 -0.49 5.19 -5.26
C TYR A 207 -1.35 6.08 -4.37
N LEU A 208 -0.97 7.34 -4.25
CA LEU A 208 -1.77 8.38 -3.63
C LEU A 208 -1.88 9.59 -4.58
N SER A 209 -3.07 10.16 -4.65
CA SER A 209 -3.35 11.37 -5.41
C SER A 209 -3.65 12.51 -4.47
N GLY A 210 -2.84 13.58 -4.55
CA GLY A 210 -3.03 14.78 -3.75
C GLY A 210 -1.71 15.46 -3.42
N LYS A 211 -1.73 16.79 -3.35
CA LYS A 211 -0.53 17.60 -3.08
C LYS A 211 0.04 17.34 -1.69
N ASP A 212 -0.82 17.03 -0.73
CA ASP A 212 -0.50 17.08 0.69
C ASP A 212 0.19 15.80 1.19
N TYR A 213 0.08 14.70 0.46
CA TYR A 213 0.64 13.41 0.87
C TYR A 213 2.11 13.21 0.47
N GLY A 214 2.64 14.01 -0.45
CA GLY A 214 4.03 13.89 -0.91
C GLY A 214 5.08 14.11 0.20
N ILE A 215 4.70 14.81 1.26
CA ILE A 215 5.53 15.04 2.45
C ILE A 215 5.87 13.72 3.17
N GLU A 216 5.03 12.68 3.04
CA GLU A 216 5.19 11.43 3.75
C GLU A 216 6.36 10.59 3.27
N ASN A 217 6.76 10.72 1.99
CA ASN A 217 7.88 9.97 1.39
C ASN A 217 7.87 8.48 1.79
N GLU A 218 6.70 7.86 1.69
CA GLU A 218 6.33 6.61 2.35
C GLU A 218 6.87 5.39 1.61
N TYR A 219 7.27 4.39 2.39
CA TYR A 219 7.47 3.01 1.96
C TYR A 219 6.36 2.14 2.53
N ARG A 220 5.89 1.17 1.77
CA ARG A 220 4.91 0.18 2.23
C ARG A 220 5.45 -1.23 2.13
N ALA A 221 5.34 -1.99 3.23
CA ALA A 221 5.42 -3.44 3.21
C ALA A 221 3.99 -3.97 3.08
N LEU A 222 3.67 -4.57 1.95
CA LEU A 222 2.32 -5.05 1.62
C LEU A 222 2.29 -6.57 1.59
N TYR A 223 1.29 -7.16 2.21
CA TYR A 223 0.97 -8.57 2.11
C TYR A 223 -0.48 -8.76 1.67
N ARG A 224 -0.67 -9.68 0.74
CA ARG A 224 -1.99 -10.07 0.31
C ARG A 224 -2.27 -11.51 0.70
N VAL A 225 -3.34 -11.69 1.47
CA VAL A 225 -3.81 -13.01 1.89
C VAL A 225 -4.46 -13.73 0.71
N TRP A 226 -4.14 -15.00 0.57
CA TRP A 226 -4.77 -15.92 -0.33
C TRP A 226 -5.36 -17.07 0.47
N GLU A 227 -6.61 -17.39 0.22
CA GLU A 227 -7.29 -18.47 0.91
C GLU A 227 -6.48 -19.77 0.85
N GLY A 228 -6.17 -20.33 2.02
CA GLY A 228 -5.41 -21.56 2.18
C GLY A 228 -3.88 -21.45 1.97
N PHE A 229 -3.33 -20.24 1.81
CA PHE A 229 -1.88 -20.06 1.60
C PHE A 229 -1.31 -18.95 2.47
N GLY A 230 -0.13 -19.24 3.08
CA GLY A 230 0.61 -18.30 3.90
C GLY A 230 -0.10 -17.93 5.22
N PRO A 231 0.44 -16.96 5.96
CA PRO A 231 -0.14 -16.54 7.23
C PRO A 231 -1.53 -15.95 7.05
N GLN A 232 -2.44 -16.38 7.91
CA GLN A 232 -3.82 -15.94 7.93
C GLN A 232 -4.01 -14.78 8.90
N PRO A 233 -4.97 -13.89 8.66
CA PRO A 233 -5.22 -12.75 9.53
C PRO A 233 -5.63 -13.18 10.94
N LYS A 234 -5.14 -12.44 11.92
CA LYS A 234 -5.65 -12.43 13.28
C LYS A 234 -6.57 -11.23 13.47
N THR A 235 -7.42 -11.31 14.49
CA THR A 235 -8.34 -10.22 14.87
C THR A 235 -8.16 -9.83 16.31
N ASP A 236 -8.29 -8.53 16.59
CA ASP A 236 -8.30 -7.94 17.92
C ASP A 236 -9.42 -6.90 17.91
N GLY A 237 -10.57 -7.28 18.47
CA GLY A 237 -11.83 -6.51 18.31
C GLY A 237 -12.20 -6.39 16.83
N ALA A 238 -12.35 -5.16 16.36
CA ALA A 238 -12.64 -4.84 14.96
C ALA A 238 -11.40 -4.79 14.06
N LEU A 239 -10.20 -4.87 14.64
CA LEU A 239 -8.95 -4.78 13.90
C LEU A 239 -8.54 -6.14 13.36
N SER A 240 -8.16 -6.18 12.08
CA SER A 240 -7.59 -7.36 11.45
C SER A 240 -6.14 -7.07 11.05
N TYR A 241 -5.21 -8.01 11.29
CA TYR A 241 -3.78 -7.83 11.07
C TYR A 241 -3.05 -9.14 10.80
N ILE A 242 -1.85 -9.02 10.24
CA ILE A 242 -0.88 -10.11 10.09
C ILE A 242 0.30 -9.81 11.02
N GLU A 243 0.79 -10.82 11.72
CA GLU A 243 1.94 -10.70 12.60
C GLU A 243 3.26 -10.93 11.85
N LEU A 244 4.22 -10.04 12.11
CA LEU A 244 5.61 -10.16 11.67
C LEU A 244 6.51 -10.28 12.91
N PRO A 245 7.11 -11.42 13.18
CA PRO A 245 8.09 -11.55 14.26
C PRO A 245 9.30 -10.67 13.95
N LEU A 246 9.78 -9.92 14.97
CA LEU A 246 11.02 -9.15 14.86
C LEU A 246 12.25 -10.08 14.79
N ASN A 247 13.31 -9.60 14.16
CA ASN A 247 14.63 -10.23 14.05
C ASN A 247 14.66 -11.59 13.32
N SER A 248 13.55 -11.98 12.69
CA SER A 248 13.50 -13.20 11.88
C SER A 248 12.69 -12.98 10.61
N MET A 249 12.98 -13.75 9.57
CA MET A 249 12.20 -13.71 8.32
C MET A 249 10.82 -14.32 8.60
N SER A 250 9.78 -13.50 8.41
CA SER A 250 8.39 -13.93 8.54
C SER A 250 7.94 -14.76 7.32
N GLU A 251 6.86 -15.52 7.47
CA GLU A 251 6.21 -16.20 6.36
C GLU A 251 5.68 -15.24 5.27
N CYS A 252 5.46 -13.97 5.62
CA CYS A 252 5.15 -12.91 4.66
C CYS A 252 6.35 -12.48 3.80
N GLY A 253 7.55 -12.97 4.09
CA GLY A 253 8.77 -12.60 3.40
C GLY A 253 9.35 -11.25 3.82
N TYR A 254 9.14 -10.84 5.06
CA TYR A 254 9.73 -9.64 5.67
C TYR A 254 10.49 -10.00 6.94
N GLN A 255 11.68 -9.44 7.08
CA GLN A 255 12.43 -9.40 8.33
C GLN A 255 12.57 -7.95 8.76
N LEU A 256 12.17 -7.64 9.99
CA LEU A 256 12.25 -6.32 10.60
C LEU A 256 13.15 -6.39 11.82
N THR A 257 14.14 -5.49 11.89
CA THR A 257 15.02 -5.34 13.06
C THR A 257 14.94 -3.91 13.53
N ILE A 258 14.54 -3.69 14.77
CA ILE A 258 14.53 -2.35 15.38
C ILE A 258 15.95 -2.04 15.85
N SER A 259 16.60 -1.07 15.25
CA SER A 259 17.97 -0.66 15.58
C SER A 259 18.02 0.53 16.54
N GLU A 260 16.96 1.34 16.64
CA GLU A 260 16.89 2.51 17.48
C GLU A 260 15.46 2.82 17.90
N VAL A 261 15.28 3.26 19.13
CA VAL A 261 13.99 3.72 19.68
C VAL A 261 14.18 5.15 20.18
N HIS A 262 13.45 6.08 19.62
CA HIS A 262 13.50 7.49 19.98
C HIS A 262 12.14 7.97 20.46
N ALA A 263 12.04 8.41 21.72
CA ALA A 263 10.86 9.07 22.25
C ALA A 263 11.03 10.58 22.16
N LYS A 264 10.03 11.30 21.67
CA LYS A 264 10.07 12.77 21.70
C LYS A 264 10.06 13.22 23.16
N GLU A 265 11.07 14.00 23.56
CA GLU A 265 11.07 14.60 24.89
C GLU A 265 9.89 15.58 24.97
N GLN A 266 9.05 15.39 25.97
CA GLN A 266 8.04 16.41 26.26
C GLN A 266 8.79 17.70 26.61
N PRO A 267 8.40 18.88 26.06
CA PRO A 267 8.96 20.14 26.49
C PRO A 267 8.75 20.22 28.00
N LYS A 268 9.84 20.34 28.75
CA LYS A 268 9.77 20.58 30.22
C LYS A 268 8.88 21.79 30.41
N MET A 269 7.66 21.58 30.93
CA MET A 269 6.82 22.70 31.30
C MET A 269 7.63 23.59 32.22
N PRO A 270 7.73 24.90 31.96
CA PRO A 270 8.38 25.81 32.89
C PRO A 270 7.71 25.64 34.24
N SER A 271 8.47 25.45 35.29
CA SER A 271 8.01 25.23 36.66
C SER A 271 7.15 26.37 37.26
N SER A 272 6.76 27.35 36.44
CA SER A 272 5.95 28.52 36.80
C SER A 272 4.43 28.34 36.58
N TYR A 273 3.94 27.18 36.02
CA TYR A 273 2.52 26.88 35.96
C TYR A 273 2.05 25.99 37.11
N ILE A 274 2.39 26.40 38.33
CA ILE A 274 1.62 25.91 39.50
C ILE A 274 0.35 26.76 39.55
N PHE A 275 -0.76 26.16 39.08
CA PHE A 275 -2.07 26.70 39.35
C PHE A 275 -2.28 26.72 40.88
N SER A 276 -2.12 27.86 41.48
CA SER A 276 -2.62 28.08 42.82
C SER A 276 -4.15 27.91 42.78
N LYS A 277 -4.66 26.79 43.23
CA LYS A 277 -6.07 26.71 43.66
C LYS A 277 -6.25 27.71 44.81
N ARG A 278 -6.68 28.91 44.48
CA ARG A 278 -7.31 29.77 45.50
C ARG A 278 -8.73 29.22 45.70
N GLY A 279 -8.94 28.73 46.90
CA GLY A 279 -10.26 28.35 47.38
C GLY A 279 -11.18 29.58 47.54
N ALA A 280 -12.42 29.30 47.38
CA ALA A 280 -13.57 29.75 48.21
C ALA A 280 -14.74 28.90 47.81
#